data_b9c9ac8dfc367445ccf1df759fd25d36
#
_entry.id   b9c9ac8dfc367445ccf1df759fd25d36
#
_cell.length_a   1.000
_cell.length_b   1.000
_cell.length_c   1.000
_cell.angle_alpha   90.00
_cell.angle_beta   90.00
_cell.angle_gamma   90.00
#
_symmetry.space_group_name_H-M   'P 1'
#
loop_
_entity.id
_entity.type
_entity.pdbx_description
1 polymer ?
#
loop_
_entity_poly.entity_id
_entity_poly.type
_entity_poly.pdbx_seq_one_letter_code
_entity_poly.pdbx_strand_id
1 'polypeptide(L)'
;MTYNQSCKEQTWLLPPNIEDLIPEDHVCFLIESLVDALDYGAFDIKYSGAGHPAYHPRVPLKLLIMGVLDRVRSSRRLARNARENVVYMYLSGKLSPDCRTISDLRQNNAELVKEAFKHTVTLAKEEGLLDLSHLSTDGTR
;
A
#
# COMPACT_ATOMS: atom_id res chain seq x y z
N MET A 1 1.99 38.38 -19.77
CA MET A 1 1.78 37.00 -19.40
C MET A 1 1.51 36.89 -17.91
N THR A 2 0.42 36.27 -17.55
CA THR A 2 0.03 36.11 -16.15
C THR A 2 0.24 34.68 -15.70
N TYR A 3 0.89 34.51 -14.56
CA TYR A 3 1.05 33.19 -13.96
C TYR A 3 -0.16 32.82 -13.12
N ASN A 4 -0.44 31.53 -13.02
CA ASN A 4 -1.45 31.05 -12.09
C ASN A 4 -0.94 31.29 -10.67
N GLN A 5 -1.80 31.81 -9.84
CA GLN A 5 -1.45 32.09 -8.45
C GLN A 5 -1.74 30.87 -7.58
N SER A 6 -0.78 30.56 -6.72
CA SER A 6 -1.00 29.51 -5.72
C SER A 6 -1.63 30.11 -4.48
N CYS A 7 -2.54 29.38 -3.86
CA CYS A 7 -3.15 29.83 -2.62
C CYS A 7 -3.18 28.68 -1.62
N LYS A 8 -2.19 28.65 -0.74
CA LYS A 8 -2.05 27.61 0.28
C LYS A 8 -3.06 27.76 1.41
N GLU A 9 -3.59 28.96 1.57
CA GLU A 9 -4.50 29.31 2.66
C GLU A 9 -5.95 29.08 2.30
N GLN A 10 -6.23 28.74 1.03
CA GLN A 10 -7.59 28.52 0.58
C GLN A 10 -8.17 27.28 1.24
N THR A 11 -9.27 27.47 1.96
CA THR A 11 -9.99 26.37 2.59
C THR A 11 -10.93 25.75 1.56
N TRP A 12 -11.01 24.43 1.56
CA TRP A 12 -11.95 23.73 0.69
C TRP A 12 -13.37 23.91 1.20
N LEU A 13 -14.28 24.21 0.29
CA LEU A 13 -15.67 24.43 0.65
C LEU A 13 -16.32 23.17 1.25
N LEU A 14 -16.02 22.01 0.66
CA LEU A 14 -16.45 20.71 1.16
C LEU A 14 -15.20 19.85 1.37
N PRO A 15 -15.07 19.15 2.53
CA PRO A 15 -13.94 18.28 2.72
C PRO A 15 -14.01 17.13 1.72
N PRO A 16 -12.96 16.92 0.89
CA PRO A 16 -12.96 15.84 -0.08
C PRO A 16 -12.68 14.51 0.59
N ASN A 17 -13.17 13.42 -0.01
CA ASN A 17 -12.68 12.10 0.34
C ASN A 17 -11.28 11.98 -0.22
N ILE A 18 -10.41 11.23 0.48
CA ILE A 18 -9.03 11.09 0.05
C ILE A 18 -8.92 10.45 -1.34
N GLU A 19 -9.83 9.54 -1.66
CA GLU A 19 -9.85 8.87 -2.96
C GLU A 19 -10.12 9.85 -4.11
N ASP A 20 -10.79 10.97 -3.84
CA ASP A 20 -11.06 11.98 -4.84
C ASP A 20 -9.79 12.71 -5.31
N LEU A 21 -8.72 12.61 -4.51
CA LEU A 21 -7.43 13.22 -4.83
C LEU A 21 -6.54 12.30 -5.66
N ILE A 22 -6.99 11.08 -5.96
CA ILE A 22 -6.24 10.07 -6.69
C ILE A 22 -6.91 9.82 -8.04
N PRO A 23 -6.15 9.73 -9.15
CA PRO A 23 -6.73 9.37 -10.45
C PRO A 23 -7.52 8.07 -10.37
N GLU A 24 -8.67 8.00 -11.03
CA GLU A 24 -9.58 6.87 -10.97
C GLU A 24 -8.96 5.55 -11.46
N ASP A 25 -8.00 5.63 -12.35
CA ASP A 25 -7.34 4.46 -12.93
C ASP A 25 -6.06 4.05 -12.20
N HIS A 26 -5.80 4.65 -11.03
CA HIS A 26 -4.58 4.35 -10.29
C HIS A 26 -4.60 2.91 -9.77
N VAL A 27 -3.43 2.27 -9.83
CA VAL A 27 -3.28 0.86 -9.43
C VAL A 27 -3.58 0.62 -7.95
N CYS A 28 -3.54 1.66 -7.11
CA CYS A 28 -3.79 1.50 -5.68
C CYS A 28 -5.19 0.95 -5.38
N PHE A 29 -6.18 1.26 -6.20
CA PHE A 29 -7.54 0.73 -6.02
C PHE A 29 -7.57 -0.78 -6.22
N LEU A 30 -6.79 -1.27 -7.19
CA LEU A 30 -6.64 -2.70 -7.44
C LEU A 30 -5.93 -3.39 -6.27
N ILE A 31 -4.86 -2.77 -5.77
CA ILE A 31 -4.12 -3.29 -4.62
C ILE A 31 -5.04 -3.41 -3.41
N GLU A 32 -5.84 -2.39 -3.15
CA GLU A 32 -6.76 -2.41 -2.02
C GLU A 32 -7.75 -3.57 -2.11
N SER A 33 -8.40 -3.72 -3.26
CA SER A 33 -9.36 -4.80 -3.47
C SER A 33 -8.73 -6.18 -3.33
N LEU A 34 -7.54 -6.35 -3.90
CA LEU A 34 -6.84 -7.62 -3.87
C LEU A 34 -6.42 -8.00 -2.45
N VAL A 35 -5.83 -7.07 -1.72
CA VAL A 35 -5.36 -7.33 -0.36
C VAL A 35 -6.53 -7.60 0.57
N ASP A 36 -7.63 -6.87 0.41
CA ASP A 36 -8.83 -7.08 1.23
C ASP A 36 -9.47 -8.46 0.97
N ALA A 37 -9.26 -9.02 -0.21
CA ALA A 37 -9.81 -10.32 -0.58
C ALA A 37 -8.94 -11.52 -0.16
N LEU A 38 -7.74 -11.28 0.36
CA LEU A 38 -6.86 -12.36 0.79
C LEU A 38 -7.40 -13.07 2.04
N ASP A 39 -7.00 -14.34 2.20
CA ASP A 39 -7.36 -15.13 3.36
C ASP A 39 -6.39 -14.87 4.51
N TYR A 40 -6.89 -14.34 5.61
CA TYR A 40 -6.10 -14.03 6.80
C TYR A 40 -6.30 -15.04 7.93
N GLY A 41 -6.95 -16.19 7.64
CA GLY A 41 -7.25 -17.19 8.65
C GLY A 41 -6.03 -17.67 9.42
N ALA A 42 -4.94 -18.00 8.71
CA ALA A 42 -3.71 -18.43 9.35
C ALA A 42 -3.09 -17.36 10.24
N PHE A 43 -3.17 -16.10 9.80
CA PHE A 43 -2.71 -14.96 10.59
C PHE A 43 -3.54 -14.81 11.87
N ASP A 44 -4.85 -14.89 11.74
CA ASP A 44 -5.76 -14.75 12.87
C ASP A 44 -5.52 -15.84 13.92
N ILE A 45 -5.25 -17.05 13.49
CA ILE A 45 -4.93 -18.15 14.40
C ILE A 45 -3.61 -17.88 15.14
N LYS A 46 -2.59 -17.41 14.41
CA LYS A 46 -1.28 -17.10 14.97
C LYS A 46 -1.36 -16.04 16.07
N TYR A 47 -2.26 -15.06 15.91
CA TYR A 47 -2.39 -13.94 16.83
C TYR A 47 -3.73 -13.92 17.57
N SER A 48 -4.30 -15.08 17.83
CA SER A 48 -5.64 -15.19 18.44
C SER A 48 -5.67 -14.84 19.93
N GLY A 49 -4.53 -14.71 20.58
CA GLY A 49 -4.44 -14.37 21.99
C GLY A 49 -4.03 -12.94 22.25
N ALA A 50 -3.68 -12.66 23.51
CA ALA A 50 -3.10 -11.39 23.90
C ALA A 50 -1.77 -11.20 23.14
N GLY A 51 -1.51 -9.99 22.68
CA GLY A 51 -0.29 -9.67 21.97
C GLY A 51 -0.40 -9.62 20.45
N HIS A 52 -1.63 -9.65 19.92
CA HIS A 52 -1.78 -9.46 18.49
C HIS A 52 -1.35 -8.04 18.08
N PRO A 53 -0.94 -7.83 16.80
CA PRO A 53 -0.48 -6.51 16.36
C PRO A 53 -1.57 -5.44 16.48
N ALA A 54 -1.14 -4.18 16.61
CA ALA A 54 -2.04 -3.04 16.70
C ALA A 54 -2.81 -2.78 15.41
N TYR A 55 -2.26 -3.24 14.27
CA TYR A 55 -2.88 -3.05 12.96
C TYR A 55 -3.14 -4.39 12.30
N HIS A 56 -4.27 -4.49 11.62
CA HIS A 56 -4.53 -5.65 10.77
C HIS A 56 -3.44 -5.73 9.69
N PRO A 57 -2.97 -6.93 9.32
CA PRO A 57 -1.86 -7.06 8.36
C PRO A 57 -2.16 -6.45 7.00
N ARG A 58 -3.43 -6.29 6.63
CA ARG A 58 -3.79 -5.63 5.37
C ARG A 58 -3.24 -4.21 5.27
N VAL A 59 -3.11 -3.51 6.39
CA VAL A 59 -2.63 -2.12 6.39
C VAL A 59 -1.17 -2.03 5.95
N PRO A 60 -0.20 -2.64 6.67
CA PRO A 60 1.19 -2.59 6.21
C PRO A 60 1.40 -3.37 4.91
N LEU A 61 0.60 -4.40 4.64
CA LEU A 61 0.74 -5.19 3.42
C LEU A 61 0.46 -4.35 2.17
N LYS A 62 -0.57 -3.52 2.20
CA LYS A 62 -0.87 -2.61 1.09
C LYS A 62 0.28 -1.63 0.85
N LEU A 63 0.88 -1.14 1.93
CA LEU A 63 2.02 -0.23 1.84
C LEU A 63 3.23 -0.93 1.21
N LEU A 64 3.50 -2.17 1.60
CA LEU A 64 4.60 -2.95 1.04
C LEU A 64 4.42 -3.18 -0.46
N ILE A 65 3.22 -3.55 -0.88
CA ILE A 65 2.94 -3.82 -2.29
C ILE A 65 3.08 -2.54 -3.12
N MET A 66 2.50 -1.45 -2.66
CA MET A 66 2.62 -0.18 -3.37
C MET A 66 4.08 0.27 -3.43
N GLY A 67 4.83 0.03 -2.35
CA GLY A 67 6.24 0.36 -2.29
C GLY A 67 7.05 -0.38 -3.35
N VAL A 68 6.75 -1.64 -3.61
CA VAL A 68 7.44 -2.39 -4.66
C VAL A 68 7.22 -1.74 -6.03
N LEU A 69 6.00 -1.33 -6.33
CA LEU A 69 5.68 -0.66 -7.58
C LEU A 69 6.39 0.70 -7.71
N ASP A 70 6.52 1.41 -6.60
CA ASP A 70 7.21 2.71 -6.55
C ASP A 70 8.70 2.58 -6.27
N ARG A 71 9.22 1.36 -6.13
CA ARG A 71 10.61 1.07 -5.81
C ARG A 71 11.04 1.64 -4.46
N VAL A 72 10.13 1.64 -3.51
CA VAL A 72 10.38 2.07 -2.14
C VAL A 72 10.49 0.81 -1.27
N ARG A 73 11.69 0.48 -0.82
CA ARG A 73 11.94 -0.73 -0.02
C ARG A 73 12.07 -0.47 1.46
N SER A 74 12.42 0.75 1.84
CA SER A 74 12.66 1.11 3.23
C SER A 74 11.34 1.21 4.01
N SER A 75 11.26 0.47 5.12
CA SER A 75 10.09 0.55 6.00
C SER A 75 9.89 1.96 6.55
N ARG A 76 10.97 2.69 6.77
CA ARG A 76 10.87 4.08 7.24
C ARG A 76 10.26 4.99 6.19
N ARG A 77 10.64 4.80 4.92
CA ARG A 77 10.07 5.59 3.82
C ARG A 77 8.61 5.25 3.60
N LEU A 78 8.24 3.97 3.73
CA LEU A 78 6.83 3.57 3.62
C LEU A 78 6.00 4.19 4.74
N ALA A 79 6.51 4.18 5.96
CA ALA A 79 5.82 4.81 7.09
C ALA A 79 5.66 6.32 6.88
N ARG A 80 6.69 6.96 6.33
CA ARG A 80 6.62 8.39 6.00
C ARG A 80 5.58 8.66 4.91
N ASN A 81 5.58 7.82 3.87
CA ASN A 81 4.61 7.97 2.77
C ASN A 81 3.18 7.84 3.26
N ALA A 82 2.93 6.97 4.24
CA ALA A 82 1.59 6.83 4.81
C ALA A 82 1.10 8.12 5.48
N ARG A 83 2.03 9.01 5.86
CA ARG A 83 1.70 10.31 6.43
C ARG A 83 1.71 11.45 5.42
N GLU A 84 2.47 11.31 4.33
CA GLU A 84 2.76 12.43 3.43
C GLU A 84 2.24 12.23 1.99
N ASN A 85 2.00 11.00 1.58
CA ASN A 85 1.61 10.69 0.20
C ASN A 85 0.16 10.23 0.15
N VAL A 86 -0.66 10.89 -0.66
CA VAL A 86 -2.10 10.64 -0.74
C VAL A 86 -2.42 9.18 -1.07
N VAL A 87 -1.70 8.57 -2.01
CA VAL A 87 -1.93 7.17 -2.39
C VAL A 87 -1.70 6.24 -1.20
N TYR A 88 -0.60 6.44 -0.48
CA TYR A 88 -0.27 5.63 0.70
C TYR A 88 -1.22 5.90 1.85
N MET A 89 -1.66 7.14 2.00
CA MET A 89 -2.66 7.50 3.00
C MET A 89 -3.98 6.77 2.74
N TYR A 90 -4.38 6.69 1.48
CA TYR A 90 -5.58 5.95 1.07
C TYR A 90 -5.43 4.46 1.41
N LEU A 91 -4.30 3.86 1.02
CA LEU A 91 -4.06 2.44 1.24
C LEU A 91 -4.01 2.07 2.73
N SER A 92 -3.48 2.96 3.56
CA SER A 92 -3.43 2.72 5.01
C SER A 92 -4.73 3.08 5.73
N GLY A 93 -5.73 3.60 5.01
CA GLY A 93 -7.00 4.01 5.61
C GLY A 93 -6.84 5.19 6.54
N LYS A 94 -5.88 6.07 6.25
CA LYS A 94 -5.51 7.24 7.08
C LYS A 94 -4.88 6.85 8.42
N LEU A 95 -4.52 5.58 8.58
CA LEU A 95 -3.74 5.13 9.71
C LEU A 95 -2.27 5.42 9.42
N SER A 96 -1.47 5.51 10.47
CA SER A 96 -0.04 5.83 10.32
C SER A 96 0.81 4.77 11.03
N PRO A 97 0.89 3.55 10.46
CA PRO A 97 1.72 2.52 11.05
C PRO A 97 3.18 2.98 11.04
N ASP A 98 3.91 2.64 12.11
CA ASP A 98 5.32 2.98 12.17
C ASP A 98 6.16 1.99 11.37
N CYS A 99 7.44 2.33 11.19
CA CYS A 99 8.34 1.48 10.40
C CYS A 99 8.52 0.10 11.02
N ARG A 100 8.39 -0.01 12.33
CA ARG A 100 8.52 -1.27 13.03
C ARG A 100 7.38 -2.23 12.69
N THR A 101 6.16 -1.71 12.64
CA THR A 101 4.98 -2.49 12.24
C THR A 101 5.17 -3.08 10.84
N ILE A 102 5.63 -2.27 9.90
CA ILE A 102 5.87 -2.69 8.52
C ILE A 102 6.98 -3.72 8.46
N SER A 103 8.08 -3.46 9.15
CA SER A 103 9.22 -4.36 9.21
C SER A 103 8.86 -5.70 9.84
N ASP A 104 8.10 -5.70 10.93
CA ASP A 104 7.69 -6.91 11.62
C ASP A 104 6.80 -7.79 10.73
N LEU A 105 5.91 -7.19 9.97
CA LEU A 105 5.11 -7.97 9.02
C LEU A 105 6.00 -8.67 8.00
N ARG A 106 6.97 -7.95 7.45
CA ARG A 106 7.89 -8.49 6.46
C ARG A 106 8.71 -9.65 7.01
N GLN A 107 9.17 -9.55 8.25
CA GLN A 107 10.01 -10.56 8.87
C GLN A 107 9.23 -11.75 9.43
N ASN A 108 8.11 -11.49 10.08
CA ASN A 108 7.38 -12.51 10.84
C ASN A 108 6.26 -13.18 10.05
N ASN A 109 5.86 -12.60 8.91
CA ASN A 109 4.77 -13.10 8.10
C ASN A 109 5.17 -13.14 6.62
N ALA A 110 6.38 -13.63 6.35
CA ALA A 110 6.94 -13.69 5.01
C ALA A 110 6.06 -14.45 4.02
N GLU A 111 5.42 -15.53 4.47
CA GLU A 111 4.55 -16.33 3.61
C GLU A 111 3.32 -15.55 3.16
N LEU A 112 2.71 -14.81 4.06
CA LEU A 112 1.58 -13.95 3.74
C LEU A 112 1.98 -12.88 2.73
N VAL A 113 3.15 -12.27 2.94
CA VAL A 113 3.68 -11.25 2.04
C VAL A 113 3.93 -11.84 0.65
N LYS A 114 4.57 -13.00 0.57
CA LYS A 114 4.83 -13.70 -0.70
C LYS A 114 3.54 -14.02 -1.44
N GLU A 115 2.56 -14.54 -0.74
CA GLU A 115 1.26 -14.86 -1.33
C GLU A 115 0.59 -13.63 -1.89
N ALA A 116 0.60 -12.54 -1.15
CA ALA A 116 0.02 -11.28 -1.58
C ALA A 116 0.70 -10.75 -2.85
N PHE A 117 2.03 -10.78 -2.90
CA PHE A 117 2.76 -10.36 -4.09
C PHE A 117 2.45 -11.24 -5.30
N LYS A 118 2.37 -12.54 -5.09
CA LYS A 118 2.04 -13.49 -6.14
C LYS A 118 0.68 -13.19 -6.76
N HIS A 119 -0.32 -12.97 -5.93
CA HIS A 119 -1.66 -12.61 -6.39
C HIS A 119 -1.69 -11.27 -7.09
N THR A 120 -0.95 -10.30 -6.58
CA THR A 120 -0.86 -8.96 -7.17
C THR A 120 -0.26 -9.01 -8.57
N VAL A 121 0.84 -9.74 -8.73
CA VAL A 121 1.50 -9.87 -10.03
C VAL A 121 0.61 -10.59 -11.03
N THR A 122 -0.04 -11.66 -10.60
CA THR A 122 -0.94 -12.44 -11.47
C THR A 122 -2.11 -11.58 -11.94
N LEU A 123 -2.73 -10.85 -11.02
CA LEU A 123 -3.87 -10.01 -11.36
C LEU A 123 -3.46 -8.84 -12.25
N ALA A 124 -2.33 -8.20 -11.94
CA ALA A 124 -1.83 -7.10 -12.74
C ALA A 124 -1.48 -7.55 -14.16
N LYS A 125 -0.96 -8.77 -14.29
CA LYS A 125 -0.69 -9.37 -15.59
C LYS A 125 -1.98 -9.59 -16.39
N GLU A 126 -3.00 -10.13 -15.75
CA GLU A 126 -4.31 -10.36 -16.38
C GLU A 126 -4.95 -9.08 -16.83
N GLU A 127 -4.79 -8.01 -16.05
CA GLU A 127 -5.36 -6.71 -16.36
C GLU A 127 -4.48 -5.90 -17.32
N GLY A 128 -3.28 -6.40 -17.64
CA GLY A 128 -2.36 -5.69 -18.51
C GLY A 128 -1.75 -4.45 -17.91
N LEU A 129 -1.74 -4.34 -16.59
CA LEU A 129 -1.27 -3.15 -15.89
C LEU A 129 0.25 -3.11 -15.68
N LEU A 130 0.92 -4.26 -15.77
CA LEU A 130 2.35 -4.36 -15.56
C LEU A 130 3.06 -4.88 -16.80
N ASP A 131 4.25 -4.34 -17.06
CA ASP A 131 5.15 -4.83 -18.09
C ASP A 131 5.99 -5.95 -17.48
N LEU A 132 5.76 -7.17 -17.93
CA LEU A 132 6.45 -8.36 -17.41
C LEU A 132 7.95 -8.34 -17.67
N SER A 133 8.38 -7.77 -18.78
CA SER A 133 9.80 -7.71 -19.09
C SER A 133 10.53 -6.82 -18.08
N HIS A 134 9.88 -5.76 -17.64
CA HIS A 134 10.41 -4.87 -16.61
C HIS A 134 10.51 -5.57 -15.25
N LEU A 135 9.49 -6.33 -14.89
CA LEU A 135 9.49 -7.09 -13.63
C LEU A 135 10.55 -8.17 -13.63
N SER A 136 10.74 -8.87 -14.75
CA SER A 136 11.76 -9.90 -14.87
C SER A 136 13.16 -9.34 -14.62
N THR A 137 13.44 -8.15 -15.15
CA THR A 137 14.71 -7.48 -14.94
C THR A 137 14.94 -7.17 -13.47
N ASP A 138 13.91 -6.68 -12.79
CA ASP A 138 14.00 -6.37 -11.37
C ASP A 138 14.11 -7.64 -10.52
N GLY A 139 13.51 -8.73 -10.95
CA GLY A 139 13.50 -9.98 -10.22
C GLY A 139 14.81 -10.74 -10.23
N THR A 140 15.73 -10.40 -11.12
CA THR A 140 17.01 -11.13 -11.25
C THR A 140 18.11 -10.61 -10.33
N ARG A 141 17.83 -9.64 -9.53
CA ARG A 141 18.82 -9.07 -8.62
C ARG A 141 18.89 -9.78 -7.28
#